data_511446a32c25d17b8f6ea51a66dc94bf
#
_entry.id   511446a32c25d17b8f6ea51a66dc94bf
#
_cell.length_a   1.000
_cell.length_b   1.000
_cell.length_c   1.000
_cell.angle_alpha   90.00
_cell.angle_beta   90.00
_cell.angle_gamma   90.00
#
_symmetry.space_group_name_H-M   'P 1'
#
loop_
_entity.id
_entity.type
_entity.pdbx_description
1 polymer ?
#
loop_
_entity_poly.entity_id
_entity_poly.type
_entity_poly.pdbx_seq_one_letter_code
_entity_poly.pdbx_strand_id
1 'polypeptide(L)' 'MINNPKFTIMEKLVEQIKAQYAAFEMNAEAQVSKNNKAAGTRARKAALEIMKLMKEFRKASVEAAK' A
#
# COMPACT_ATOMS: atom_id res chain seq x y z
N MET A 1 -27.04 7.56 -5.53
CA MET A 1 -25.84 7.03 -4.87
C MET A 1 -25.26 8.08 -3.93
N ILE A 2 -25.06 7.71 -2.69
CA ILE A 2 -24.54 8.65 -1.69
C ILE A 2 -23.03 8.71 -1.82
N ASN A 3 -22.54 9.92 -2.05
CA ASN A 3 -21.11 10.12 -2.19
C ASN A 3 -20.53 10.51 -0.83
N ASN A 4 -20.01 9.54 -0.10
CA ASN A 4 -19.40 9.76 1.20
C ASN A 4 -17.92 10.06 1.02
N PRO A 5 -17.45 11.27 1.39
CA PRO A 5 -16.03 11.62 1.23
C PRO A 5 -15.07 10.64 1.91
N LYS A 6 -15.50 10.05 3.03
CA LYS A 6 -14.67 9.07 3.74
C LYS A 6 -14.46 7.81 2.91
N PHE A 7 -15.50 7.36 2.21
CA PHE A 7 -15.37 6.19 1.34
C PHE A 7 -14.50 6.50 0.12
N THR A 8 -14.59 7.73 -0.41
CA THR A 8 -13.71 8.13 -1.50
C THR A 8 -12.25 8.12 -1.08
N ILE A 9 -11.95 8.61 0.13
CA ILE A 9 -10.60 8.57 0.68
C ILE A 9 -10.14 7.14 0.85
N MET A 10 -11.00 6.25 1.35
CA MET A 10 -10.68 4.84 1.52
C MET A 10 -10.40 4.15 0.19
N GLU A 11 -11.19 4.47 -0.84
CA GLU A 11 -10.97 3.91 -2.17
C GLU A 11 -9.59 4.28 -2.71
N LYS A 12 -9.22 5.55 -2.56
CA LYS A 12 -7.89 6.01 -2.99
C LYS A 12 -6.78 5.32 -2.21
N LEU A 13 -6.96 5.15 -0.91
CA LEU A 13 -5.99 4.45 -0.09
C LEU A 13 -5.83 3.01 -0.53
N VAL A 14 -6.93 2.32 -0.82
CA VAL A 14 -6.88 0.94 -1.31
C VAL A 14 -6.12 0.87 -2.63
N GLU A 15 -6.37 1.79 -3.54
CA GLU A 15 -5.66 1.83 -4.82
C GLU A 15 -4.17 2.06 -4.63
N GLN A 16 -3.79 2.97 -3.74
CA GLN A 16 -2.38 3.22 -3.45
C GLN A 16 -1.72 2.01 -2.81
N ILE A 17 -2.42 1.32 -1.91
CA ILE A 17 -1.91 0.12 -1.26
C ILE A 17 -1.68 -0.97 -2.31
N LYS A 18 -2.62 -1.16 -3.22
CA LYS A 18 -2.48 -2.14 -4.30
C LYS A 18 -1.27 -1.85 -5.18
N ALA A 19 -1.07 -0.58 -5.52
CA ALA A 19 0.07 -0.17 -6.35
C ALA A 19 1.40 -0.44 -5.65
N GLN A 20 1.48 -0.10 -4.36
CA GLN A 20 2.70 -0.34 -3.59
C GLN A 20 2.92 -1.82 -3.34
N TYR A 21 1.86 -2.57 -3.16
CA TYR A 21 1.95 -4.02 -2.98
C TYR A 21 2.51 -4.68 -4.23
N ALA A 22 2.03 -4.27 -5.41
CA ALA A 22 2.54 -4.79 -6.68
C ALA A 22 4.04 -4.49 -6.83
N ALA A 23 4.45 -3.27 -6.49
CA ALA A 23 5.86 -2.89 -6.54
C ALA A 23 6.68 -3.70 -5.54
N PHE A 24 6.16 -3.91 -4.33
CA PHE A 24 6.83 -4.72 -3.33
C PHE A 24 7.02 -6.14 -3.82
N GLU A 25 5.95 -6.76 -4.32
CA GLU A 25 5.98 -8.15 -4.76
C GLU A 25 7.02 -8.36 -5.86
N MET A 26 7.00 -7.50 -6.87
CA MET A 26 7.93 -7.61 -8.00
C MET A 26 9.37 -7.46 -7.55
N ASN A 27 9.64 -6.48 -6.71
CA ASN A 27 11.01 -6.22 -6.26
C ASN A 27 11.49 -7.24 -5.25
N ALA A 28 10.62 -7.71 -4.37
CA ALA A 28 10.97 -8.75 -3.41
C ALA A 28 11.32 -10.05 -4.14
N GLU A 29 10.54 -10.42 -5.15
CA GLU A 29 10.84 -11.60 -5.97
C GLU A 29 12.17 -11.48 -6.70
N ALA A 30 12.47 -10.30 -7.22
CA ALA A 30 13.74 -10.06 -7.91
C ALA A 30 14.91 -10.19 -6.93
N GLN A 31 14.77 -9.73 -5.70
CA GLN A 31 15.81 -9.89 -4.70
C GLN A 31 16.02 -11.37 -4.35
N VAL A 32 14.94 -12.09 -4.12
CA VAL A 32 15.01 -13.49 -3.68
C VAL A 32 15.50 -14.40 -4.79
N SER A 33 14.96 -14.28 -6.00
CA SER A 33 15.27 -15.21 -7.09
C SER A 33 16.48 -14.81 -7.92
N LYS A 34 16.81 -13.51 -7.98
CA LYS A 34 17.93 -13.03 -8.80
C LYS A 34 19.05 -12.38 -8.00
N ASN A 35 18.91 -12.39 -6.68
CA ASN A 35 19.85 -11.75 -5.77
C ASN A 35 20.11 -10.28 -6.14
N ASN A 36 19.05 -9.59 -6.57
CA ASN A 36 19.14 -8.20 -6.99
C ASN A 36 19.04 -7.28 -5.78
N LYS A 37 20.16 -6.70 -5.38
CA LYS A 37 20.24 -5.85 -4.18
C LYS A 37 19.43 -4.55 -4.33
N ALA A 38 19.46 -3.97 -5.53
CA ALA A 38 18.69 -2.75 -5.78
C ALA A 38 17.19 -3.02 -5.67
N ALA A 39 16.74 -4.18 -6.13
CA ALA A 39 15.34 -4.58 -5.98
C ALA A 39 14.97 -4.72 -4.50
N GLY A 40 15.89 -5.24 -3.68
CA GLY A 40 15.68 -5.33 -2.24
C GLY A 40 15.44 -3.97 -1.60
N THR A 41 16.22 -2.97 -2.02
CA THR A 41 16.04 -1.60 -1.53
C THR A 41 14.66 -1.07 -1.92
N ARG A 42 14.25 -1.30 -3.17
CA ARG A 42 12.93 -0.87 -3.63
C ARG A 42 11.80 -1.61 -2.90
N ALA A 43 11.99 -2.89 -2.62
CA ALA A 43 11.01 -3.68 -1.87
C ALA A 43 10.84 -3.14 -0.46
N ARG A 44 11.94 -2.82 0.22
CA ARG A 44 11.87 -2.26 1.58
C ARG A 44 11.20 -0.90 1.59
N LYS A 45 11.45 -0.08 0.57
CA LYS A 45 10.81 1.22 0.44
C LYS A 45 9.30 1.07 0.23
N ALA A 46 8.90 0.14 -0.64
CA ALA A 46 7.48 -0.15 -0.85
C ALA A 46 6.82 -0.67 0.42
N ALA A 47 7.50 -1.54 1.16
CA ALA A 47 6.97 -2.06 2.43
C ALA A 47 6.72 -0.95 3.43
N LEU A 48 7.62 0.03 3.51
CA LEU A 48 7.46 1.17 4.39
C LEU A 48 6.25 2.02 3.99
N GLU A 49 6.06 2.24 2.70
CA GLU A 49 4.90 2.99 2.19
C GLU A 49 3.61 2.24 2.47
N ILE A 50 3.60 0.91 2.29
CA ILE A 50 2.43 0.09 2.60
C ILE A 50 2.07 0.24 4.07
N MET A 51 3.05 0.21 4.95
CA MET A 51 2.82 0.35 6.38
C MET A 51 2.14 1.68 6.72
N LYS A 52 2.62 2.77 6.12
CA LYS A 52 2.02 4.09 6.29
C LYS A 52 0.59 4.15 5.77
N LEU A 53 0.37 3.59 4.58
CA LEU A 53 -0.94 3.57 3.96
C LEU A 53 -1.93 2.72 4.74
N MET A 54 -1.48 1.59 5.29
CA MET A 54 -2.31 0.72 6.12
C MET A 54 -2.78 1.44 7.37
N LYS A 55 -1.88 2.21 7.98
CA LYS A 55 -2.21 3.01 9.16
C LYS A 55 -3.29 4.06 8.83
N GLU A 56 -3.12 4.73 7.69
CA GLU A 56 -4.10 5.70 7.21
C GLU A 56 -5.45 5.04 6.93
N PHE A 57 -5.42 3.87 6.30
CA PHE A 57 -6.64 3.12 6.01
C PHE A 57 -7.37 2.74 7.29
N ARG A 58 -6.64 2.25 8.30
CA ARG A 58 -7.26 1.87 9.57
C ARG A 58 -8.00 3.06 10.20
N LYS A 59 -7.37 4.22 10.18
CA LYS A 59 -7.96 5.45 10.69
C LYS A 59 -9.24 5.82 9.94
N ALA A 60 -9.14 5.84 8.61
CA ALA A 60 -10.28 6.20 7.76
C ALA A 60 -11.42 5.20 7.92
N SER A 61 -11.10 3.93 8.04
CA SER A 61 -12.11 2.87 8.20
C SER A 61 -12.89 3.03 9.52
N VAL A 62 -12.20 3.34 10.60
CA VAL A 62 -12.85 3.57 11.89
C VAL A 62 -13.77 4.79 11.80
N GLU A 63 -13.30 5.85 11.18
CA GLU A 63 -14.11 7.07 11.03
C GLU A 63 -15.35 6.82 10.17
N ALA A 64 -15.19 6.05 9.11
CA ALA A 64 -16.30 5.72 8.21
C ALA A 64 -17.35 4.84 8.89
N ALA A 65 -16.95 4.04 9.87
CA ALA A 65 -17.86 3.13 10.58
C ALA A 65 -18.65 3.81 11.69
N LYS A 66 -18.34 5.04 12.06
CA LYS A 66 -19.07 5.77 13.12
C LYS A 66 -20.45 6.23 12.67
#